data_0b92606b70e58b23561c2485b72e3bb9
#
_entry.id   0b92606b70e58b23561c2485b72e3bb9
#
_cell.length_a   1.000
_cell.length_b   1.000
_cell.length_c   1.000
_cell.angle_alpha   90.00
_cell.angle_beta   90.00
_cell.angle_gamma   90.00
#
_symmetry.space_group_name_H-M   'P 1'
#
loop_
_entity.id
_entity.type
_entity.pdbx_description
1 polymer ?
#
loop_
_entity_poly.entity_id
_entity_poly.type
_entity_poly.pdbx_seq_one_letter_code
_entity_poly.pdbx_strand_id
1 'polypeptide(L)'
;MYFYGMKNTHPFLLAAFLCLFLAPSCSKKSGSSAQTCQIITVTDQLGTGTTTYNITYNNSGQISTEQYATGGQNYNRVFTYLGSTEMISTSNGTNTVIDSVTLNSDGLIVTDYETIGTTLNVTTNTYSGTELQKQVQVQNGGTPSTTTYTWTNGDLTGSSSSTGTSTYTYNTKASEAGDYWSIVQLVNYGSSFVKTAHQLAGYQIGTTVENVNYTYDNTGKITAVTGTSGTSVETISYQYTCN
;
A
#
# COMPACT_ATOMS: atom_id res chain seq x y z
N MET A 1 -5.13 9.69 6.36
CA MET A 1 -4.56 9.02 7.55
C MET A 1 -3.05 9.21 7.53
N TYR A 2 -2.49 9.95 8.49
CA TYR A 2 -1.05 10.28 8.49
C TYR A 2 -0.31 9.28 9.36
N PHE A 3 0.59 8.49 8.76
CA PHE A 3 1.51 7.63 9.51
C PHE A 3 2.74 8.44 9.95
N TYR A 4 2.88 8.70 11.24
CA TYR A 4 4.06 9.30 11.84
C TYR A 4 4.84 8.30 12.68
N GLY A 5 6.03 8.17 12.36
CA GLY A 5 7.30 7.96 13.00
C GLY A 5 7.64 6.85 13.95
N MET A 6 8.80 6.22 13.85
CA MET A 6 9.94 6.11 14.80
C MET A 6 11.07 5.17 14.42
N LYS A 7 12.20 5.42 15.09
CA LYS A 7 13.52 4.74 15.01
C LYS A 7 13.82 3.86 16.24
N ASN A 8 14.61 2.86 16.17
CA ASN A 8 16.05 2.49 16.24
C ASN A 8 16.20 1.11 16.90
N THR A 9 17.19 0.33 16.82
CA THR A 9 18.53 0.06 16.33
C THR A 9 19.01 -1.31 16.80
N HIS A 10 19.58 -2.14 15.88
CA HIS A 10 20.73 -3.07 15.99
C HIS A 10 20.81 -4.22 17.02
N PRO A 11 21.75 -5.19 16.82
CA PRO A 11 22.32 -5.81 15.61
C PRO A 11 22.55 -7.36 15.65
N PHE A 12 22.94 -7.95 14.49
CA PHE A 12 23.81 -9.12 14.24
C PHE A 12 23.56 -10.48 14.87
N LEU A 13 23.46 -11.51 14.04
CA LEU A 13 24.41 -12.64 13.95
C LEU A 13 24.12 -13.56 12.76
N LEU A 14 25.23 -13.88 12.09
CA LEU A 14 25.42 -14.76 10.94
C LEU A 14 25.34 -16.23 11.34
N ALA A 15 24.60 -17.07 10.62
CA ALA A 15 24.89 -18.50 10.57
C ALA A 15 24.46 -19.10 9.23
N ALA A 16 25.46 -19.54 8.46
CA ALA A 16 25.29 -20.32 7.25
C ALA A 16 24.86 -21.75 7.59
N PHE A 17 23.87 -22.29 6.88
CA PHE A 17 23.62 -23.72 6.82
C PHE A 17 23.31 -24.18 5.40
N LEU A 18 24.20 -25.05 4.92
CA LEU A 18 24.17 -25.76 3.66
C LEU A 18 23.29 -27.00 3.81
N CYS A 19 22.24 -27.20 3.00
CA CYS A 19 21.55 -28.48 2.87
C CYS A 19 20.98 -28.74 1.48
N LEU A 20 21.55 -29.74 0.91
CA LEU A 20 21.20 -30.75 -0.10
C LEU A 20 19.87 -30.65 -0.87
N PHE A 21 20.05 -30.79 -2.18
CA PHE A 21 19.04 -31.06 -3.20
C PHE A 21 18.30 -32.38 -2.97
N LEU A 22 16.99 -32.32 -2.90
CA LEU A 22 16.10 -33.41 -3.30
C LEU A 22 15.09 -32.82 -4.28
N ALA A 23 15.22 -33.23 -5.54
CA ALA A 23 14.29 -32.86 -6.60
C ALA A 23 12.98 -33.65 -6.44
N PRO A 24 11.82 -33.02 -6.29
CA PRO A 24 10.55 -33.70 -6.57
C PRO A 24 10.26 -33.61 -8.06
N SER A 25 9.98 -34.76 -8.65
CA SER A 25 9.56 -34.93 -10.03
C SER A 25 8.37 -34.03 -10.38
N CYS A 26 8.58 -33.15 -11.36
CA CYS A 26 7.51 -32.34 -11.97
C CYS A 26 6.52 -33.24 -12.72
N SER A 27 5.39 -33.54 -12.14
CA SER A 27 4.20 -33.93 -12.93
C SER A 27 3.71 -32.65 -13.60
N LYS A 28 3.80 -32.55 -14.93
CA LYS A 28 3.17 -31.52 -15.73
C LYS A 28 1.64 -31.55 -15.51
N LYS A 29 1.12 -30.73 -14.59
CA LYS A 29 -0.26 -30.28 -14.68
C LYS A 29 -0.36 -29.40 -15.92
N SER A 30 -1.25 -29.77 -16.84
CA SER A 30 -1.65 -28.95 -17.99
C SER A 30 -1.99 -27.56 -17.50
N GLY A 31 -1.16 -26.57 -17.89
CA GLY A 31 -1.32 -25.20 -17.44
C GLY A 31 -2.59 -24.56 -18.00
N SER A 32 -3.60 -24.39 -17.20
CA SER A 32 -4.44 -23.21 -17.38
C SER A 32 -3.54 -22.00 -17.06
N SER A 33 -3.33 -21.10 -18.00
CA SER A 33 -2.70 -19.81 -17.73
C SER A 33 -3.44 -19.19 -16.55
N ALA A 34 -2.73 -18.91 -15.47
CA ALA A 34 -3.34 -18.25 -14.32
C ALA A 34 -3.92 -16.92 -14.82
N GLN A 35 -5.24 -16.79 -14.76
CA GLN A 35 -5.94 -15.60 -15.21
C GLN A 35 -5.46 -14.42 -14.37
N THR A 36 -4.85 -13.43 -15.02
CA THR A 36 -4.40 -12.21 -14.32
C THR A 36 -5.59 -11.27 -14.18
N CYS A 37 -5.92 -10.94 -12.95
CA CYS A 37 -7.03 -10.03 -12.65
C CYS A 37 -6.49 -8.70 -12.08
N GLN A 38 -7.08 -7.59 -12.54
CA GLN A 38 -6.74 -6.24 -12.09
C GLN A 38 -7.98 -5.54 -11.53
N ILE A 39 -7.82 -4.77 -10.46
CA ILE A 39 -8.89 -3.95 -9.87
C ILE A 39 -9.12 -2.75 -10.76
N ILE A 40 -10.31 -2.61 -11.35
CA ILE A 40 -10.65 -1.50 -12.25
C ILE A 40 -11.57 -0.46 -11.61
N THR A 41 -12.24 -0.83 -10.53
CA THR A 41 -13.07 0.11 -9.76
C THR A 41 -12.88 -0.15 -8.28
N VAL A 42 -12.70 0.92 -7.52
CA VAL A 42 -12.70 0.91 -6.05
C VAL A 42 -13.79 1.86 -5.61
N THR A 43 -14.67 1.41 -4.73
CA THR A 43 -15.69 2.25 -4.09
C THR A 43 -15.42 2.26 -2.59
N ASP A 44 -15.03 3.42 -2.09
CA ASP A 44 -14.79 3.69 -0.68
C ASP A 44 -16.02 4.38 -0.09
N GLN A 45 -16.61 3.81 0.95
CA GLN A 45 -17.76 4.31 1.65
C GLN A 45 -17.44 4.51 3.14
N LEU A 46 -17.39 5.75 3.57
CA LEU A 46 -17.23 6.13 4.97
C LEU A 46 -18.46 6.91 5.45
N GLY A 47 -19.26 6.29 6.30
CA GLY A 47 -20.54 6.83 6.75
C GLY A 47 -21.49 7.09 5.57
N THR A 48 -21.87 8.36 5.33
CA THR A 48 -22.71 8.77 4.18
C THR A 48 -21.91 9.21 2.97
N GLY A 49 -20.58 9.35 3.10
CA GLY A 49 -19.68 9.73 2.01
C GLY A 49 -19.33 8.51 1.17
N THR A 50 -19.31 8.69 -0.15
CA THR A 50 -18.87 7.66 -1.10
C THR A 50 -17.92 8.29 -2.10
N THR A 51 -16.75 7.67 -2.30
CA THR A 51 -15.80 8.01 -3.35
C THR A 51 -15.59 6.78 -4.23
N THR A 52 -15.72 6.96 -5.54
CA THR A 52 -15.47 5.88 -6.51
C THR A 52 -14.26 6.24 -7.36
N TYR A 53 -13.29 5.34 -7.39
CA TYR A 53 -12.07 5.41 -8.19
C TYR A 53 -12.22 4.48 -9.40
N ASN A 54 -12.04 5.00 -10.60
CA ASN A 54 -11.98 4.23 -11.84
C ASN A 54 -10.53 4.17 -12.30
N ILE A 55 -9.98 2.97 -12.43
CA ILE A 55 -8.56 2.70 -12.64
C ILE A 55 -8.36 2.09 -14.03
N THR A 56 -7.39 2.57 -14.78
CA THR A 56 -6.94 1.96 -16.02
C THR A 56 -5.47 1.57 -15.94
N TYR A 57 -5.05 0.62 -16.76
CA TYR A 57 -3.70 0.07 -16.77
C TYR A 57 -3.06 0.21 -18.14
N ASN A 58 -1.74 0.36 -18.16
CA ASN A 58 -0.95 0.30 -19.38
C ASN A 58 -0.69 -1.17 -19.79
N ASN A 59 -0.05 -1.36 -20.95
CA ASN A 59 0.25 -2.69 -21.48
C ASN A 59 1.23 -3.51 -20.61
N SER A 60 1.92 -2.89 -19.68
CA SER A 60 2.81 -3.54 -18.71
C SER A 60 2.09 -3.92 -17.41
N GLY A 61 0.78 -3.65 -17.31
CA GLY A 61 -0.02 -3.95 -16.12
C GLY A 61 0.13 -2.95 -14.97
N GLN A 62 0.80 -1.81 -15.21
CA GLN A 62 0.91 -0.72 -14.25
C GLN A 62 -0.26 0.24 -14.42
N ILE A 63 -0.69 0.92 -13.35
CA ILE A 63 -1.75 1.94 -13.42
C ILE A 63 -1.34 3.02 -14.40
N SER A 64 -2.26 3.42 -15.28
CA SER A 64 -2.05 4.53 -16.21
C SER A 64 -2.88 5.75 -15.85
N THR A 65 -4.13 5.54 -15.42
CA THR A 65 -4.98 6.63 -14.93
C THR A 65 -5.86 6.17 -13.78
N GLU A 66 -6.21 7.12 -12.95
CA GLU A 66 -7.22 6.99 -11.90
C GLU A 66 -8.13 8.21 -11.94
N GLN A 67 -9.43 7.99 -12.00
CA GLN A 67 -10.43 9.05 -11.98
C GLN A 67 -11.35 8.86 -10.78
N TYR A 68 -11.56 9.93 -10.01
CA TYR A 68 -12.46 9.91 -8.85
C TYR A 68 -13.12 11.26 -8.61
N ALA A 69 -14.22 11.24 -7.86
CA ALA A 69 -14.93 12.42 -7.46
C ALA A 69 -15.07 12.46 -5.93
N THR A 70 -14.70 13.56 -5.31
CA THR A 70 -14.86 13.78 -3.87
C THR A 70 -15.09 15.26 -3.60
N GLY A 71 -15.89 15.60 -2.55
CA GLY A 71 -16.19 16.99 -2.20
C GLY A 71 -16.85 17.79 -3.34
N GLY A 72 -17.57 17.13 -4.26
CA GLY A 72 -18.19 17.77 -5.44
C GLY A 72 -17.21 18.13 -6.56
N GLN A 73 -15.96 17.71 -6.48
CA GLN A 73 -14.94 17.91 -7.51
C GLN A 73 -14.52 16.59 -8.14
N ASN A 74 -14.21 16.63 -9.45
CA ASN A 74 -13.67 15.52 -10.18
C ASN A 74 -12.14 15.63 -10.24
N TYR A 75 -11.46 14.54 -9.98
CA TYR A 75 -10.01 14.43 -10.04
C TYR A 75 -9.61 13.43 -11.11
N ASN A 76 -8.51 13.72 -11.78
CA ASN A 76 -7.86 12.81 -12.72
C ASN A 76 -6.38 12.71 -12.33
N ARG A 77 -5.93 11.49 -12.03
CA ARG A 77 -4.52 11.16 -11.85
C ARG A 77 -4.00 10.48 -13.10
N VAL A 78 -2.82 10.87 -13.53
CA VAL A 78 -2.07 10.25 -14.62
C VAL A 78 -0.74 9.76 -14.08
N PHE A 79 -0.45 8.49 -14.31
CA PHE A 79 0.77 7.82 -13.86
C PHE A 79 1.70 7.64 -15.06
N THR A 80 2.93 8.12 -14.94
CA THR A 80 3.97 8.02 -15.97
C THR A 80 5.20 7.36 -15.38
N TYR A 81 5.68 6.29 -16.00
CA TYR A 81 6.82 5.50 -15.54
C TYR A 81 8.05 5.76 -16.41
N LEU A 82 9.15 6.19 -15.79
CA LEU A 82 10.44 6.48 -16.43
C LEU A 82 11.53 5.68 -15.72
N GLY A 83 11.66 4.42 -16.10
CA GLY A 83 12.56 3.48 -15.41
C GLY A 83 12.10 3.20 -13.98
N SER A 84 12.90 3.59 -12.99
CA SER A 84 12.58 3.48 -11.57
C SER A 84 11.85 4.70 -10.99
N THR A 85 11.50 5.67 -11.84
CA THR A 85 10.76 6.87 -11.40
C THR A 85 9.32 6.78 -11.88
N GLU A 86 8.39 7.04 -10.99
CA GLU A 86 6.97 7.20 -11.26
C GLU A 86 6.59 8.65 -11.00
N MET A 87 5.89 9.26 -11.92
CA MET A 87 5.33 10.61 -11.78
C MET A 87 3.82 10.50 -11.73
N ILE A 88 3.22 11.10 -10.71
CA ILE A 88 1.77 11.14 -10.51
C ILE A 88 1.32 12.59 -10.68
N SER A 89 0.56 12.85 -11.72
CA SER A 89 -0.04 14.17 -11.96
C SER A 89 -1.52 14.12 -11.59
N THR A 90 -1.89 14.78 -10.50
CA THR A 90 -3.29 14.88 -10.02
C THR A 90 -3.87 16.24 -10.41
N SER A 91 -4.97 16.26 -11.14
CA SER A 91 -5.65 17.47 -11.58
C SER A 91 -7.15 17.42 -11.25
N ASN A 92 -7.70 18.55 -10.79
CA ASN A 92 -9.16 18.76 -10.63
C ASN A 92 -9.71 19.74 -11.68
N GLY A 93 -8.99 20.00 -12.77
CA GLY A 93 -9.33 20.95 -13.81
C GLY A 93 -8.90 22.39 -13.52
N THR A 94 -8.67 22.76 -12.26
CA THR A 94 -8.23 24.10 -11.84
C THR A 94 -6.79 24.09 -11.33
N ASN A 95 -6.46 23.07 -10.54
CA ASN A 95 -5.14 22.90 -9.95
C ASN A 95 -4.53 21.57 -10.41
N THR A 96 -3.21 21.55 -10.52
CA THR A 96 -2.44 20.32 -10.77
C THR A 96 -1.38 20.17 -9.67
N VAL A 97 -1.33 19.00 -9.07
CA VAL A 97 -0.29 18.57 -8.14
C VAL A 97 0.55 17.52 -8.85
N ILE A 98 1.86 17.61 -8.71
CA ILE A 98 2.78 16.62 -9.28
C ILE A 98 3.57 16.00 -8.13
N ASP A 99 3.46 14.68 -8.03
CA ASP A 99 4.25 13.87 -7.12
C ASP A 99 5.27 13.09 -7.94
N SER A 100 6.47 12.94 -7.42
CA SER A 100 7.54 12.17 -8.04
C SER A 100 8.01 11.09 -7.08
N VAL A 101 7.82 9.84 -7.47
CA VAL A 101 8.12 8.68 -6.66
C VAL A 101 9.30 7.92 -7.26
N THR A 102 10.29 7.57 -6.46
CA THR A 102 11.40 6.70 -6.87
C THR A 102 11.19 5.31 -6.29
N LEU A 103 11.30 4.28 -7.13
CA LEU A 103 11.11 2.88 -6.75
C LEU A 103 12.47 2.15 -6.69
N ASN A 104 12.60 1.18 -5.78
CA ASN A 104 13.71 0.23 -5.80
C ASN A 104 13.45 -0.93 -6.80
N SER A 105 14.38 -1.88 -6.89
CA SER A 105 14.26 -3.06 -7.76
C SER A 105 13.07 -3.96 -7.44
N ASP A 106 12.52 -3.90 -6.22
CA ASP A 106 11.35 -4.68 -5.79
C ASP A 106 10.03 -3.93 -6.05
N GLY A 107 10.10 -2.74 -6.68
CA GLY A 107 8.96 -1.86 -6.96
C GLY A 107 8.41 -1.17 -5.72
N LEU A 108 9.22 -1.00 -4.68
CA LEU A 108 8.83 -0.30 -3.44
C LEU A 108 9.28 1.16 -3.48
N ILE A 109 8.44 2.05 -2.97
CA ILE A 109 8.70 3.49 -2.91
C ILE A 109 9.87 3.77 -1.97
N VAL A 110 10.96 4.30 -2.52
CA VAL A 110 12.16 4.72 -1.75
C VAL A 110 12.07 6.19 -1.39
N THR A 111 11.63 7.03 -2.33
CA THR A 111 11.48 8.47 -2.10
C THR A 111 10.20 8.93 -2.76
N ASP A 112 9.49 9.82 -2.08
CA ASP A 112 8.29 10.49 -2.58
C ASP A 112 8.46 11.99 -2.38
N TYR A 113 8.33 12.75 -3.46
CA TYR A 113 8.34 14.21 -3.51
C TYR A 113 6.93 14.69 -3.85
N GLU A 114 6.22 15.18 -2.86
CA GLU A 114 4.85 15.70 -3.01
C GLU A 114 4.86 17.23 -2.88
N THR A 115 4.27 17.92 -3.85
CA THR A 115 4.11 19.38 -3.79
C THR A 115 2.65 19.77 -3.68
N ILE A 116 2.26 20.34 -2.55
CA ILE A 116 0.90 20.84 -2.29
C ILE A 116 0.95 22.36 -2.18
N GLY A 117 0.54 23.07 -3.22
CA GLY A 117 0.66 24.54 -3.30
C GLY A 117 2.12 24.96 -3.29
N THR A 118 2.56 25.63 -2.20
CA THR A 118 3.96 26.03 -1.98
C THR A 118 4.70 25.11 -1.01
N THR A 119 4.05 24.07 -0.50
CA THR A 119 4.60 23.12 0.47
C THR A 119 5.20 21.92 -0.25
N LEU A 120 6.50 21.70 -0.05
CA LEU A 120 7.20 20.49 -0.50
C LEU A 120 7.32 19.51 0.68
N ASN A 121 6.74 18.32 0.52
CA ASN A 121 6.94 17.19 1.41
C ASN A 121 7.90 16.21 0.75
N VAL A 122 8.91 15.78 1.47
CA VAL A 122 9.85 14.75 1.01
C VAL A 122 9.79 13.59 1.99
N THR A 123 9.37 12.43 1.51
CA THR A 123 9.36 11.19 2.28
C THR A 123 10.45 10.26 1.75
N THR A 124 11.31 9.75 2.63
CA THR A 124 12.36 8.79 2.30
C THR A 124 12.17 7.51 3.09
N ASN A 125 12.13 6.37 2.41
CA ASN A 125 11.95 5.05 2.98
C ASN A 125 13.25 4.24 2.93
N THR A 126 13.55 3.52 3.99
CA THR A 126 14.70 2.61 4.10
C THR A 126 14.21 1.20 4.35
N TYR A 127 14.72 0.23 3.62
CA TYR A 127 14.29 -1.16 3.67
C TYR A 127 15.40 -2.11 4.10
N SER A 128 15.01 -3.26 4.67
CA SER A 128 15.81 -4.47 4.79
C SER A 128 15.12 -5.56 3.98
N GLY A 129 15.65 -5.89 2.80
CA GLY A 129 14.89 -6.64 1.82
C GLY A 129 13.62 -5.87 1.41
N THR A 130 12.45 -6.49 1.56
CA THR A 130 11.14 -5.85 1.29
C THR A 130 10.48 -5.23 2.52
N GLU A 131 11.09 -5.36 3.69
CA GLU A 131 10.56 -4.84 4.96
C GLU A 131 10.96 -3.38 5.16
N LEU A 132 9.98 -2.48 5.24
CA LEU A 132 10.18 -1.07 5.54
C LEU A 132 10.71 -0.92 6.98
N GLN A 133 11.94 -0.48 7.14
CA GLN A 133 12.57 -0.31 8.45
C GLN A 133 12.38 1.10 8.99
N LYS A 134 12.41 2.09 8.09
CA LYS A 134 12.40 3.49 8.49
C LYS A 134 11.79 4.36 7.39
N GLN A 135 11.02 5.35 7.80
CA GLN A 135 10.54 6.45 6.99
C GLN A 135 11.01 7.79 7.60
N VAL A 136 11.51 8.69 6.80
CA VAL A 136 11.82 10.07 7.20
C VAL A 136 11.00 11.01 6.35
N GLN A 137 10.29 11.92 6.98
CA GLN A 137 9.49 12.93 6.31
C GLN A 137 10.01 14.33 6.67
N VAL A 138 10.20 15.16 5.65
CA VAL A 138 10.66 16.54 5.77
C VAL A 138 9.69 17.44 5.02
N GLN A 139 9.18 18.47 5.68
CA GLN A 139 8.31 19.47 5.08
C GLN A 139 9.09 20.78 4.90
N ASN A 140 9.15 21.31 3.68
CA ASN A 140 9.84 22.57 3.33
C ASN A 140 11.27 22.67 3.87
N GLY A 141 12.02 21.56 3.93
CA GLY A 141 13.38 21.55 4.51
C GLY A 141 13.42 21.74 6.03
N GLY A 142 12.30 21.62 6.71
CA GLY A 142 12.18 21.76 8.17
C GLY A 142 12.73 20.55 8.94
N THR A 143 12.39 20.46 10.21
CA THR A 143 12.86 19.37 11.08
C THR A 143 12.30 18.03 10.63
N PRO A 144 13.16 17.02 10.38
CA PRO A 144 12.72 15.70 9.98
C PRO A 144 11.84 15.04 11.05
N SER A 145 10.70 14.53 10.61
CA SER A 145 9.93 13.55 11.36
C SER A 145 10.35 12.15 10.91
N THR A 146 10.49 11.25 11.85
CA THR A 146 11.04 9.92 11.54
C THR A 146 10.16 8.81 12.06
N THR A 147 9.94 7.77 11.21
CA THR A 147 9.19 6.56 11.49
C THR A 147 10.07 5.32 11.42
N THR A 148 10.00 4.42 12.40
CA THR A 148 10.51 3.06 12.30
C THR A 148 9.42 2.04 12.48
N TYR A 149 9.70 0.88 11.96
CA TYR A 149 8.75 -0.20 11.81
C TYR A 149 9.35 -1.47 12.40
N THR A 150 8.52 -2.29 13.02
CA THR A 150 8.88 -3.62 13.51
C THR A 150 8.13 -4.68 12.73
N TRP A 151 8.84 -5.76 12.43
CA TRP A 151 8.35 -6.86 11.61
C TRP A 151 8.48 -8.19 12.33
N THR A 152 7.55 -9.10 12.08
CA THR A 152 7.60 -10.48 12.58
C THR A 152 7.06 -11.40 11.51
N ASN A 153 7.87 -12.36 11.06
CA ASN A 153 7.49 -13.36 10.05
C ASN A 153 6.97 -12.76 8.73
N GLY A 154 7.52 -11.61 8.30
CA GLY A 154 7.12 -10.91 7.07
C GLY A 154 5.87 -10.04 7.21
N ASP A 155 5.36 -9.85 8.42
CA ASP A 155 4.26 -8.94 8.72
C ASP A 155 4.73 -7.72 9.51
N LEU A 156 4.24 -6.54 9.16
CA LEU A 156 4.47 -5.30 9.88
C LEU A 156 3.69 -5.33 11.20
N THR A 157 4.36 -5.51 12.33
CA THR A 157 3.70 -5.67 13.63
C THR A 157 3.64 -4.40 14.48
N GLY A 158 4.43 -3.39 14.11
CA GLY A 158 4.39 -2.13 14.84
C GLY A 158 5.04 -0.99 14.09
N SER A 159 4.64 0.21 14.46
CA SER A 159 5.35 1.45 14.13
C SER A 159 5.37 2.35 15.35
N SER A 160 6.33 3.25 15.39
CA SER A 160 6.47 4.12 16.56
C SER A 160 7.09 5.46 16.16
N SER A 161 6.59 6.63 16.65
CA SER A 161 7.01 8.01 16.33
C SER A 161 7.13 8.90 17.57
N SER A 162 7.65 10.12 17.36
CA SER A 162 7.54 11.19 18.35
C SER A 162 6.08 11.50 18.74
N THR A 163 5.11 11.11 17.90
CA THR A 163 3.68 11.36 18.09
C THR A 163 2.90 10.16 18.63
N GLY A 164 3.51 8.95 18.67
CA GLY A 164 2.86 7.76 19.20
C GLY A 164 3.34 6.45 18.60
N THR A 165 2.71 5.38 19.02
CA THR A 165 2.95 4.02 18.56
C THR A 165 1.70 3.44 17.90
N SER A 166 1.91 2.55 16.92
CA SER A 166 0.84 1.73 16.35
C SER A 166 1.22 0.27 16.43
N THR A 167 0.23 -0.59 16.56
CA THR A 167 0.40 -2.05 16.49
C THR A 167 -0.55 -2.61 15.43
N TYR A 168 -0.14 -3.69 14.78
CA TYR A 168 -0.88 -4.33 13.69
C TYR A 168 -1.02 -5.82 13.98
N THR A 169 -2.18 -6.37 13.66
CA THR A 169 -2.49 -7.80 13.80
C THR A 169 -2.91 -8.37 12.45
N TYR A 170 -2.63 -9.64 12.23
CA TYR A 170 -2.84 -10.31 10.96
C TYR A 170 -3.65 -11.58 11.14
N ASN A 171 -4.41 -11.96 10.12
CA ASN A 171 -5.02 -13.28 10.04
C ASN A 171 -4.03 -14.30 9.41
N THR A 172 -4.46 -15.53 9.18
CA THR A 172 -3.59 -16.59 8.63
C THR A 172 -3.64 -16.69 7.11
N LYS A 173 -4.44 -15.85 6.44
CA LYS A 173 -4.50 -15.83 4.98
C LYS A 173 -3.35 -15.01 4.41
N ALA A 174 -2.76 -15.50 3.33
CA ALA A 174 -1.72 -14.76 2.61
C ALA A 174 -2.25 -13.42 2.09
N SER A 175 -1.36 -12.42 2.08
CA SER A 175 -1.61 -11.13 1.44
C SER A 175 -1.88 -11.32 -0.05
N GLU A 176 -2.86 -10.60 -0.59
CA GLU A 176 -3.23 -10.65 -2.00
C GLU A 176 -3.77 -9.29 -2.49
N ALA A 177 -3.96 -9.17 -3.80
CA ALA A 177 -4.56 -7.97 -4.39
C ALA A 177 -5.96 -7.72 -3.82
N GLY A 178 -6.23 -6.48 -3.37
CA GLY A 178 -7.46 -6.10 -2.71
C GLY A 178 -7.42 -6.24 -1.18
N ASP A 179 -6.32 -6.74 -0.57
CA ASP A 179 -6.20 -6.62 0.88
C ASP A 179 -5.98 -5.14 1.31
N TYR A 180 -6.10 -4.88 2.60
CA TYR A 180 -6.08 -3.53 3.15
C TYR A 180 -4.84 -2.73 2.70
N TRP A 181 -3.64 -3.31 2.83
CA TRP A 181 -2.41 -2.61 2.45
C TRP A 181 -2.32 -2.38 0.95
N SER A 182 -2.67 -3.40 0.16
CA SER A 182 -2.59 -3.28 -1.31
C SER A 182 -3.54 -2.21 -1.84
N ILE A 183 -4.76 -2.11 -1.30
CA ILE A 183 -5.75 -1.14 -1.80
C ILE A 183 -5.45 0.29 -1.36
N VAL A 184 -5.05 0.49 -0.10
CA VAL A 184 -4.68 1.82 0.41
C VAL A 184 -3.49 2.39 -0.40
N GLN A 185 -2.52 1.55 -0.73
CA GLN A 185 -1.37 1.97 -1.53
C GLN A 185 -1.73 2.17 -3.00
N LEU A 186 -2.59 1.30 -3.56
CA LEU A 186 -3.07 1.41 -4.93
C LEU A 186 -3.73 2.76 -5.20
N VAL A 187 -4.72 3.15 -4.38
CA VAL A 187 -5.47 4.40 -4.57
C VAL A 187 -4.72 5.66 -4.14
N ASN A 188 -3.63 5.56 -3.39
CA ASN A 188 -2.87 6.73 -2.99
C ASN A 188 -1.62 6.97 -3.85
N TYR A 189 -0.93 5.91 -4.25
CA TYR A 189 0.39 6.01 -4.87
C TYR A 189 0.55 5.24 -6.18
N GLY A 190 -0.37 4.33 -6.52
CA GLY A 190 -0.17 3.40 -7.64
C GLY A 190 0.92 2.34 -7.39
N SER A 191 1.84 2.62 -6.48
CA SER A 191 2.97 1.76 -6.07
C SER A 191 2.97 1.49 -4.57
N SER A 192 3.72 0.47 -4.13
CA SER A 192 3.71 0.02 -2.73
C SER A 192 4.91 0.52 -1.94
N PHE A 193 4.72 0.79 -0.65
CA PHE A 193 5.80 0.99 0.32
C PHE A 193 5.78 -0.05 1.45
N VAL A 194 4.69 -0.81 1.60
CA VAL A 194 4.56 -1.94 2.54
C VAL A 194 4.07 -3.16 1.79
N LYS A 195 4.72 -4.31 1.98
CA LYS A 195 4.25 -5.63 1.54
C LYS A 195 4.30 -6.57 2.73
N THR A 196 3.18 -7.15 3.12
CA THR A 196 3.06 -8.08 4.25
C THR A 196 2.87 -9.51 3.76
N ALA A 197 3.21 -10.49 4.59
CA ALA A 197 3.00 -11.90 4.27
C ALA A 197 1.53 -12.29 4.36
N HIS A 198 0.79 -11.66 5.30
CA HIS A 198 -0.60 -12.00 5.57
C HIS A 198 -1.50 -10.77 5.48
N GLN A 199 -2.81 -11.02 5.44
CA GLN A 199 -3.84 -9.99 5.41
C GLN A 199 -4.00 -9.34 6.78
N LEU A 200 -4.09 -8.01 6.83
CA LEU A 200 -4.29 -7.25 8.06
C LEU A 200 -5.64 -7.62 8.71
N ALA A 201 -5.66 -7.99 9.98
CA ALA A 201 -6.88 -8.27 10.75
C ALA A 201 -7.34 -7.08 11.61
N GLY A 202 -6.42 -6.16 11.89
CA GLY A 202 -6.73 -4.95 12.63
C GLY A 202 -5.48 -4.18 13.02
N TYR A 203 -5.68 -2.96 13.52
CA TYR A 203 -4.60 -2.15 14.01
C TYR A 203 -5.06 -1.26 15.18
N GLN A 204 -4.10 -0.80 15.96
CA GLN A 204 -4.33 0.16 17.03
C GLN A 204 -3.38 1.35 16.87
N ILE A 205 -3.90 2.56 16.95
CA ILE A 205 -3.15 3.82 16.95
C ILE A 205 -3.53 4.59 18.21
N GLY A 206 -2.61 4.69 19.16
CA GLY A 206 -2.91 5.22 20.50
C GLY A 206 -4.02 4.43 21.17
N THR A 207 -5.19 5.05 21.43
CA THR A 207 -6.37 4.40 22.01
C THR A 207 -7.40 3.92 20.99
N THR A 208 -7.23 4.27 19.70
CA THR A 208 -8.16 3.90 18.63
C THR A 208 -7.82 2.51 18.14
N VAL A 209 -8.78 1.60 18.21
CA VAL A 209 -8.68 0.22 17.68
C VAL A 209 -9.58 0.11 16.46
N GLU A 210 -9.05 -0.46 15.39
CA GLU A 210 -9.79 -0.77 14.18
C GLU A 210 -9.65 -2.26 13.87
N ASN A 211 -10.79 -2.91 13.58
CA ASN A 211 -10.84 -4.28 13.11
C ASN A 211 -11.07 -4.29 11.60
N VAL A 212 -10.34 -5.14 10.89
CA VAL A 212 -10.39 -5.27 9.43
C VAL A 212 -10.97 -6.64 9.08
N ASN A 213 -11.99 -6.65 8.23
CA ASN A 213 -12.66 -7.85 7.75
C ASN A 213 -12.70 -7.84 6.21
N TYR A 214 -12.74 -9.03 5.61
CA TYR A 214 -12.72 -9.23 4.17
C TYR A 214 -13.92 -10.02 3.68
N THR A 215 -14.49 -9.59 2.56
CA THR A 215 -15.50 -10.33 1.82
C THR A 215 -14.87 -10.91 0.57
N TYR A 216 -15.21 -12.15 0.23
CA TYR A 216 -14.65 -12.89 -0.91
C TYR A 216 -15.76 -13.30 -1.86
N ASP A 217 -15.42 -13.40 -3.14
CA ASP A 217 -16.27 -14.06 -4.12
C ASP A 217 -16.17 -15.60 -4.04
N ASN A 218 -16.90 -16.29 -4.90
CA ASN A 218 -16.89 -17.75 -4.98
C ASN A 218 -15.59 -18.35 -5.54
N THR A 219 -14.68 -17.52 -6.06
CA THR A 219 -13.34 -17.91 -6.52
C THR A 219 -12.26 -17.66 -5.47
N GLY A 220 -12.61 -17.00 -4.35
CA GLY A 220 -11.73 -16.68 -3.25
C GLY A 220 -11.05 -15.31 -3.37
N LYS A 221 -11.40 -14.47 -4.35
CA LYS A 221 -10.87 -13.10 -4.47
C LYS A 221 -11.58 -12.17 -3.49
N ILE A 222 -10.82 -11.23 -2.92
CA ILE A 222 -11.38 -10.18 -2.07
C ILE A 222 -12.26 -9.25 -2.91
N THR A 223 -13.52 -9.07 -2.51
CA THR A 223 -14.46 -8.14 -3.16
C THR A 223 -14.74 -6.91 -2.31
N ALA A 224 -14.46 -6.98 -1.00
CA ALA A 224 -14.52 -5.82 -0.13
C ALA A 224 -13.64 -6.00 1.10
N VAL A 225 -13.18 -4.85 1.64
CA VAL A 225 -12.58 -4.72 2.97
C VAL A 225 -13.46 -3.81 3.80
N THR A 226 -13.73 -4.19 5.05
CA THR A 226 -14.49 -3.37 6.00
C THR A 226 -13.64 -3.11 7.23
N GLY A 227 -13.37 -1.83 7.50
CA GLY A 227 -12.77 -1.31 8.71
C GLY A 227 -13.85 -0.89 9.72
N THR A 228 -13.70 -1.27 10.99
CA THR A 228 -14.62 -0.86 12.07
C THR A 228 -13.86 -0.30 13.27
N SER A 229 -14.20 0.92 13.66
CA SER A 229 -13.64 1.60 14.83
C SER A 229 -14.77 2.23 15.65
N GLY A 230 -15.07 1.63 16.82
CA GLY A 230 -16.23 1.99 17.61
C GLY A 230 -17.53 1.85 16.81
N THR A 231 -18.24 2.98 16.56
CA THR A 231 -19.45 3.02 15.75
C THR A 231 -19.20 3.41 14.28
N SER A 232 -17.98 3.77 13.93
CA SER A 232 -17.60 4.13 12.56
C SER A 232 -17.33 2.87 11.76
N VAL A 233 -17.89 2.82 10.56
CA VAL A 233 -17.68 1.74 9.59
C VAL A 233 -17.23 2.35 8.27
N GLU A 234 -16.10 1.87 7.74
CA GLU A 234 -15.62 2.15 6.39
C GLU A 234 -15.69 0.86 5.59
N THR A 235 -16.19 0.91 4.38
CA THR A 235 -16.23 -0.24 3.47
C THR A 235 -15.65 0.15 2.13
N ILE A 236 -14.61 -0.58 1.71
CA ILE A 236 -13.97 -0.43 0.41
C ILE A 236 -14.31 -1.67 -0.41
N SER A 237 -15.02 -1.50 -1.52
CA SER A 237 -15.44 -2.59 -2.41
C SER A 237 -14.80 -2.47 -3.79
N TYR A 238 -14.65 -3.60 -4.51
CA TYR A 238 -13.87 -3.66 -5.75
C TYR A 238 -14.61 -4.35 -6.88
N GLN A 239 -14.27 -3.93 -8.11
CA GLN A 239 -14.56 -4.67 -9.33
C GLN A 239 -13.26 -5.02 -10.04
N TYR A 240 -13.20 -6.22 -10.59
CA TYR A 240 -12.04 -6.75 -11.32
C TYR A 240 -12.34 -6.91 -12.80
N THR A 241 -11.31 -6.71 -13.63
CA THR A 241 -11.25 -7.30 -14.98
C THR A 241 -10.21 -8.42 -14.98
N CYS A 242 -10.47 -9.52 -15.66
CA CYS A 242 -9.58 -10.67 -15.71
C CYS A 242 -9.34 -11.06 -17.18
N ASN A 243 -8.08 -11.21 -17.59
CA ASN A 243 -7.63 -11.56 -18.94
C ASN A 243 -6.91 -12.90 -18.96
#